data_05edd73e6b2a93837e469ebfba17f417
#
_entry.id   05edd73e6b2a93837e469ebfba17f417
#
_cell.length_a   1.000
_cell.length_b   1.000
_cell.length_c   1.000
_cell.angle_alpha   90.00
_cell.angle_beta   90.00
_cell.angle_gamma   90.00
#
_symmetry.space_group_name_H-M   'P 1'
#
loop_
_entity.id
_entity.type
_entity.pdbx_description
1 polymer ?
#
loop_
_entity_poly.entity_id
_entity_poly.type
_entity_poly.pdbx_seq_one_letter_code
_entity_poly.pdbx_strand_id
1 'polypeptide(L)'
;MFHSNYIQILLNLKDVSIINFSDSSVTIQLSRKPHLCPCCHHTTNSVHDYRLQKIHHLTYCTQSFSIFISKRRYRCPFCNKRFIENISFLGKYQRMTTSFIKFILSQISFLKSASSIAKDNKLSVSTVLRLIDKISTKTVHLPEIISIDEFK
;
A
#
# COMPACT_ATOMS: atom_id res chain seq x y z
N MET A 1 -11.85 -22.23 -11.50
CA MET A 1 -12.63 -21.16 -10.83
C MET A 1 -12.40 -21.04 -9.31
N PHE A 2 -11.89 -22.07 -8.64
CA PHE A 2 -11.71 -22.08 -7.17
C PHE A 2 -10.52 -21.27 -6.63
N HIS A 3 -9.44 -21.07 -7.40
CA HIS A 3 -8.26 -20.33 -6.94
C HIS A 3 -8.46 -18.83 -6.74
N SER A 4 -9.39 -18.20 -7.47
CA SER A 4 -9.61 -16.75 -7.41
C SER A 4 -10.13 -16.28 -6.05
N ASN A 5 -11.06 -17.02 -5.45
CA ASN A 5 -11.68 -16.63 -4.17
C ASN A 5 -10.71 -16.77 -3.00
N TYR A 6 -9.87 -17.82 -2.98
CA TYR A 6 -8.86 -18.00 -1.93
C TYR A 6 -7.82 -16.88 -1.90
N ILE A 7 -7.37 -16.44 -3.07
CA ILE A 7 -6.38 -15.36 -3.16
C ILE A 7 -6.98 -14.02 -2.72
N GLN A 8 -8.24 -13.74 -3.04
CA GLN A 8 -8.92 -12.54 -2.55
C GLN A 8 -9.04 -12.53 -1.03
N ILE A 9 -9.36 -13.68 -0.42
CA ILE A 9 -9.40 -13.84 1.04
C ILE A 9 -8.00 -13.67 1.65
N LEU A 10 -6.98 -14.29 1.07
CA LEU A 10 -5.59 -14.19 1.53
C LEU A 10 -5.04 -12.76 1.44
N LEU A 11 -5.39 -12.03 0.37
CA LEU A 11 -4.98 -10.65 0.21
C LEU A 11 -5.80 -9.68 1.06
N ASN A 12 -6.99 -10.08 1.52
CA ASN A 12 -7.92 -9.24 2.28
C ASN A 12 -8.13 -7.85 1.63
N LEU A 13 -8.18 -7.82 0.30
CA LEU A 13 -8.38 -6.60 -0.48
C LEU A 13 -9.81 -6.56 -1.03
N LYS A 14 -10.54 -5.51 -0.67
CA LYS A 14 -11.91 -5.31 -1.13
C LYS A 14 -11.95 -4.82 -2.58
N ASP A 15 -13.00 -5.20 -3.30
CA ASP A 15 -13.29 -4.73 -4.67
C ASP A 15 -12.19 -5.05 -5.71
N VAL A 16 -11.49 -6.16 -5.53
CA VAL A 16 -10.38 -6.56 -6.38
C VAL A 16 -10.73 -7.81 -7.18
N SER A 17 -10.44 -7.81 -8.46
CA SER A 17 -10.46 -8.98 -9.35
C SER A 17 -9.04 -9.40 -9.70
N ILE A 18 -8.82 -10.71 -9.85
CA ILE A 18 -7.55 -11.26 -10.31
C ILE A 18 -7.62 -11.36 -11.83
N ILE A 19 -6.66 -10.72 -12.50
CA ILE A 19 -6.55 -10.75 -13.97
C ILE A 19 -5.64 -11.89 -14.40
N ASN A 20 -4.52 -12.05 -13.70
CA ASN A 20 -3.52 -13.07 -14.01
C ASN A 20 -2.91 -13.60 -12.73
N PHE A 21 -2.60 -14.90 -12.72
CA PHE A 21 -1.98 -15.60 -11.61
C PHE A 21 -0.90 -16.52 -12.14
N SER A 22 0.27 -16.49 -11.50
CA SER A 22 1.38 -17.41 -11.74
C SER A 22 1.96 -17.85 -10.40
N ASP A 23 2.85 -18.84 -10.41
CA ASP A 23 3.47 -19.39 -9.20
C ASP A 23 4.24 -18.36 -8.38
N SER A 24 4.73 -17.28 -9.02
CA SER A 24 5.55 -16.24 -8.39
C SER A 24 4.89 -14.87 -8.35
N SER A 25 3.72 -14.70 -8.96
CA SER A 25 3.08 -13.38 -9.02
C SER A 25 1.57 -13.45 -9.23
N VAL A 26 0.90 -12.40 -8.78
CA VAL A 26 -0.50 -12.13 -9.07
C VAL A 26 -0.67 -10.72 -9.61
N THR A 27 -1.48 -10.59 -10.65
CA THR A 27 -1.93 -9.29 -11.15
C THR A 27 -3.39 -9.08 -10.79
N ILE A 28 -3.63 -8.02 -10.01
CA ILE A 28 -4.96 -7.63 -9.55
C ILE A 28 -5.41 -6.35 -10.23
N GLN A 29 -6.73 -6.18 -10.32
CA GLN A 29 -7.36 -4.96 -10.81
C GLN A 29 -8.60 -4.67 -9.96
N LEU A 30 -8.91 -3.40 -9.74
CA LEU A 30 -10.15 -3.00 -9.07
C LEU A 30 -11.37 -3.29 -9.95
N SER A 31 -12.52 -3.52 -9.34
CA SER A 31 -13.79 -3.57 -10.04
C SER A 31 -14.05 -2.23 -10.74
N ARG A 32 -14.55 -2.27 -11.99
CA ARG A 32 -14.79 -1.05 -12.77
C ARG A 32 -15.96 -0.28 -12.17
N LYS A 33 -15.69 0.98 -11.81
CA LYS A 33 -16.69 1.90 -11.25
C LYS A 33 -16.61 3.24 -11.98
N PRO A 34 -17.72 4.00 -12.06
CA PRO A 34 -17.67 5.38 -12.53
C PRO A 34 -16.86 6.24 -11.55
N HIS A 35 -16.10 7.18 -12.09
CA HIS A 35 -15.26 8.09 -11.31
C HIS A 35 -15.59 9.55 -11.60
N LEU A 36 -15.60 10.37 -10.56
CA LEU A 36 -15.73 11.82 -10.68
C LEU A 36 -14.42 12.43 -11.15
N CYS A 37 -14.50 13.29 -12.16
CA CYS A 37 -13.35 14.06 -12.61
C CYS A 37 -12.91 15.06 -11.52
N PRO A 38 -11.63 15.09 -11.13
CA PRO A 38 -11.16 16.00 -10.09
C PRO A 38 -11.14 17.49 -10.52
N CYS A 39 -11.42 17.79 -11.78
CA CYS A 39 -11.40 19.13 -12.33
C CYS A 39 -12.82 19.70 -12.52
N CYS A 40 -13.68 18.99 -13.26
CA CYS A 40 -15.03 19.46 -13.62
C CYS A 40 -16.16 18.69 -12.93
N HIS A 41 -15.84 17.75 -12.06
CA HIS A 41 -16.77 16.91 -11.30
C HIS A 41 -17.77 16.07 -12.12
N HIS A 42 -17.63 16.01 -13.45
CA HIS A 42 -18.42 15.10 -14.26
C HIS A 42 -17.99 13.65 -14.05
N THR A 43 -18.97 12.76 -14.05
CA THR A 43 -18.74 11.32 -13.93
C THR A 43 -18.24 10.77 -15.28
N THR A 44 -17.21 9.93 -15.23
CA THR A 44 -16.66 9.27 -16.42
C THR A 44 -16.36 7.80 -16.17
N ASN A 45 -16.59 7.00 -17.20
CA ASN A 45 -16.18 5.59 -17.32
C ASN A 45 -15.13 5.39 -18.43
N SER A 46 -14.69 6.47 -19.07
CA SER A 46 -13.76 6.40 -20.20
C SER A 46 -12.35 6.10 -19.70
N VAL A 47 -11.90 4.87 -19.89
CA VAL A 47 -10.53 4.44 -19.59
C VAL A 47 -9.62 4.86 -20.73
N HIS A 48 -8.56 5.60 -20.42
CA HIS A 48 -7.56 6.02 -21.38
C HIS A 48 -6.50 4.94 -21.60
N ASP A 49 -5.91 4.45 -20.49
CA ASP A 49 -4.88 3.40 -20.50
C ASP A 49 -4.80 2.67 -19.15
N TYR A 50 -3.97 1.65 -19.12
CA TYR A 50 -3.68 0.83 -17.95
C TYR A 50 -2.20 0.97 -17.59
N ARG A 51 -1.90 1.04 -16.30
CA ARG A 51 -0.54 1.07 -15.79
C ARG A 51 -0.31 -0.02 -14.77
N LEU A 52 0.62 -0.91 -15.08
CA LEU A 52 1.03 -1.97 -14.16
C LEU A 52 2.01 -1.40 -13.12
N GLN A 53 1.75 -1.67 -11.85
CA GLN A 53 2.60 -1.27 -10.75
C GLN A 53 2.80 -2.42 -9.77
N LYS A 54 4.06 -2.74 -9.45
CA LYS A 54 4.40 -3.65 -8.36
C LYS A 54 4.07 -2.99 -7.03
N ILE A 55 3.40 -3.73 -6.15
CA ILE A 55 3.05 -3.28 -4.79
C ILE A 55 3.58 -4.25 -3.74
N HIS A 56 3.89 -3.72 -2.56
CA HIS A 56 4.19 -4.51 -1.37
C HIS A 56 2.92 -4.65 -0.54
N HIS A 57 2.60 -5.89 -0.21
CA HIS A 57 1.44 -6.26 0.60
C HIS A 57 1.82 -7.41 1.52
N LEU A 58 1.06 -7.62 2.59
CA LEU A 58 1.19 -8.78 3.45
C LEU A 58 0.95 -10.04 2.62
N THR A 59 1.94 -10.91 2.59
CA THR A 59 1.84 -12.23 1.98
C THR A 59 2.19 -13.28 3.02
N TYR A 60 1.34 -14.28 3.13
CA TYR A 60 1.59 -15.44 4.02
C TYR A 60 2.53 -16.45 3.38
N CYS A 61 3.04 -16.19 2.19
CA CYS A 61 3.95 -17.07 1.47
C CYS A 61 5.40 -16.77 1.88
N THR A 62 6.12 -17.82 2.27
CA THR A 62 7.56 -17.78 2.58
C THR A 62 8.42 -17.52 1.34
N GLN A 63 7.89 -17.77 0.15
CA GLN A 63 8.56 -17.51 -1.13
C GLN A 63 8.38 -16.07 -1.59
N SER A 64 9.27 -15.62 -2.49
CA SER A 64 9.25 -14.28 -3.09
C SER A 64 8.06 -14.14 -4.04
N PHE A 65 6.91 -13.77 -3.50
CA PHE A 65 5.70 -13.56 -4.26
C PHE A 65 5.53 -12.07 -4.60
N SER A 66 5.26 -11.76 -5.86
CA SER A 66 5.11 -10.39 -6.34
C SER A 66 3.65 -10.07 -6.65
N ILE A 67 3.15 -8.95 -6.12
CA ILE A 67 1.81 -8.47 -6.39
C ILE A 67 1.89 -7.27 -7.32
N PHE A 68 1.17 -7.33 -8.42
CA PHE A 68 1.02 -6.23 -9.36
C PHE A 68 -0.42 -5.74 -9.35
N ILE A 69 -0.59 -4.43 -9.46
CA ILE A 69 -1.90 -3.81 -9.65
C ILE A 69 -1.95 -3.14 -11.01
N SER A 70 -2.96 -3.48 -11.79
CA SER A 70 -3.26 -2.83 -13.07
C SER A 70 -4.17 -1.63 -12.82
N LYS A 71 -3.57 -0.45 -12.70
CA LYS A 71 -4.26 0.81 -12.45
C LYS A 71 -4.85 1.36 -13.74
N ARG A 72 -6.12 1.78 -13.69
CA ARG A 72 -6.76 2.50 -14.79
C ARG A 72 -6.45 3.99 -14.71
N ARG A 73 -6.13 4.56 -15.85
CA ARG A 73 -6.10 6.00 -16.02
C ARG A 73 -7.31 6.42 -16.85
N TYR A 74 -8.13 7.27 -16.30
CA TYR A 74 -9.35 7.78 -16.91
C TYR A 74 -9.07 9.08 -17.66
N ARG A 75 -9.86 9.34 -18.71
CA ARG A 75 -9.92 10.60 -19.41
C ARG A 75 -11.32 11.18 -19.30
N CYS A 76 -11.42 12.41 -18.83
CA CYS A 76 -12.71 13.10 -18.81
C CYS A 76 -13.09 13.55 -20.22
N PRO A 77 -14.27 13.22 -20.74
CA PRO A 77 -14.70 13.65 -22.08
C PRO A 77 -14.98 15.16 -22.15
N PHE A 78 -15.29 15.81 -21.02
CA PHE A 78 -15.67 17.23 -20.97
C PHE A 78 -14.45 18.17 -20.89
N CYS A 79 -13.52 17.92 -19.98
CA CYS A 79 -12.37 18.80 -19.75
C CYS A 79 -11.02 18.17 -20.19
N ASN A 80 -11.04 16.98 -20.80
CA ASN A 80 -9.85 16.22 -21.22
C ASN A 80 -8.84 15.91 -20.13
N LYS A 81 -9.16 16.18 -18.86
CA LYS A 81 -8.27 15.85 -17.72
C LYS A 81 -8.06 14.35 -17.62
N ARG A 82 -6.80 13.96 -17.49
CA ARG A 82 -6.41 12.56 -17.21
C ARG A 82 -6.12 12.40 -15.71
N PHE A 83 -6.66 11.34 -15.13
CA PHE A 83 -6.46 11.04 -13.70
C PHE A 83 -6.46 9.53 -13.47
N ILE A 84 -5.87 9.10 -12.37
CA ILE A 84 -5.77 7.69 -11.97
C ILE A 84 -6.94 7.37 -11.05
N GLU A 85 -7.47 6.16 -11.14
CA GLU A 85 -8.50 5.66 -10.22
C GLU A 85 -8.03 5.76 -8.76
N ASN A 86 -8.98 6.04 -7.87
CA ASN A 86 -8.70 6.04 -6.44
C ASN A 86 -8.68 4.61 -5.90
N ILE A 87 -7.62 4.25 -5.18
CA ILE A 87 -7.40 2.92 -4.62
C ILE A 87 -7.41 3.05 -3.10
N SER A 88 -8.45 2.50 -2.45
CA SER A 88 -8.68 2.67 -1.01
C SER A 88 -7.55 2.13 -0.11
N PHE A 89 -6.90 1.04 -0.54
CA PHE A 89 -5.84 0.38 0.22
C PHE A 89 -4.42 0.83 -0.14
N LEU A 90 -4.29 1.78 -1.07
CA LEU A 90 -3.00 2.26 -1.56
C LEU A 90 -3.02 3.80 -1.66
N GLY A 91 -2.19 4.47 -0.89
CA GLY A 91 -2.07 5.92 -0.94
C GLY A 91 -1.55 6.43 -2.29
N LYS A 92 -1.81 7.70 -2.57
CA LYS A 92 -1.33 8.37 -3.78
C LYS A 92 0.20 8.30 -3.86
N TYR A 93 0.72 7.82 -5.00
CA TYR A 93 2.15 7.58 -5.25
C TYR A 93 2.82 6.54 -4.34
N GLN A 94 2.07 5.80 -3.52
CA GLN A 94 2.61 4.74 -2.69
C GLN A 94 2.69 3.41 -3.44
N ARG A 95 3.67 2.59 -3.04
CA ARG A 95 3.85 1.20 -3.53
C ARG A 95 3.64 0.18 -2.42
N MET A 96 3.25 0.61 -1.24
CA MET A 96 2.95 -0.23 -0.09
C MET A 96 1.50 -0.04 0.32
N THR A 97 0.80 -1.13 0.56
CA THR A 97 -0.58 -1.07 1.05
C THR A 97 -0.61 -0.54 2.49
N THR A 98 -1.73 0.06 2.87
CA THR A 98 -1.92 0.56 4.23
C THR A 98 -1.76 -0.53 5.29
N SER A 99 -2.25 -1.75 5.00
CA SER A 99 -2.10 -2.92 5.88
C SER A 99 -0.63 -3.31 6.05
N PHE A 100 0.16 -3.29 4.97
CA PHE A 100 1.59 -3.58 5.02
C PHE A 100 2.36 -2.53 5.82
N ILE A 101 2.04 -1.25 5.63
CA ILE A 101 2.65 -0.16 6.42
C ILE A 101 2.35 -0.35 7.92
N LYS A 102 1.09 -0.61 8.28
CA LYS A 102 0.72 -0.88 9.68
C LYS A 102 1.47 -2.07 10.26
N PHE A 103 1.65 -3.13 9.49
CA PHE A 103 2.42 -4.30 9.91
C PHE A 103 3.90 -3.97 10.12
N ILE A 104 4.55 -3.21 9.23
CA ILE A 104 5.93 -2.77 9.42
C ILE A 104 6.06 -1.95 10.71
N LEU A 105 5.14 -1.03 10.96
CA LEU A 105 5.14 -0.18 12.13
C LEU A 105 4.89 -0.96 13.43
N SER A 106 4.06 -2.00 13.40
CA SER A 106 3.84 -2.85 14.58
C SER A 106 5.09 -3.64 14.97
N GLN A 107 5.98 -3.98 14.04
CA GLN A 107 7.22 -4.69 14.36
C GLN A 107 8.17 -3.87 15.23
N ILE A 108 8.05 -2.53 15.21
CA ILE A 108 8.85 -1.63 16.05
C ILE A 108 8.48 -1.80 17.53
N SER A 109 7.19 -1.99 17.83
CA SER A 109 6.72 -2.21 19.20
C SER A 109 7.23 -3.52 19.82
N PHE A 110 7.71 -4.47 18.99
CA PHE A 110 8.40 -5.69 19.43
C PHE A 110 9.91 -5.54 19.56
N LEU A 111 10.42 -4.31 19.72
CA LEU A 111 11.85 -3.99 19.92
C LEU A 111 12.75 -4.46 18.76
N LYS A 112 12.22 -4.69 17.58
CA LYS A 112 13.02 -5.00 16.39
C LYS A 112 13.72 -3.75 15.88
N SER A 113 15.00 -3.89 15.52
CA SER A 113 15.74 -2.81 14.88
C SER A 113 15.24 -2.54 13.46
N ALA A 114 15.38 -1.30 12.97
CA ALA A 114 15.01 -0.94 11.60
C ALA A 114 15.73 -1.81 10.55
N SER A 115 16.97 -2.20 10.81
CA SER A 115 17.75 -3.10 9.93
C SER A 115 17.15 -4.52 9.87
N SER A 116 16.74 -5.07 11.02
CA SER A 116 16.08 -6.38 11.06
C SER A 116 14.75 -6.36 10.31
N ILE A 117 13.91 -5.33 10.58
CA ILE A 117 12.62 -5.15 9.91
C ILE A 117 12.81 -5.04 8.38
N ALA A 118 13.81 -4.28 7.94
CA ALA A 118 14.11 -4.12 6.52
C ALA A 118 14.50 -5.45 5.87
N LYS A 119 15.37 -6.22 6.51
CA LYS A 119 15.81 -7.54 6.04
C LYS A 119 14.64 -8.54 5.95
N ASP A 120 13.85 -8.65 7.02
CA ASP A 120 12.72 -9.59 7.11
C ASP A 120 11.66 -9.30 6.03
N ASN A 121 11.45 -8.02 5.68
CA ASN A 121 10.42 -7.58 4.74
C ASN A 121 10.94 -7.22 3.34
N LYS A 122 12.22 -7.50 3.05
CA LYS A 122 12.88 -7.18 1.76
C LYS A 122 12.73 -5.71 1.36
N LEU A 123 12.91 -4.82 2.33
CA LEU A 123 12.90 -3.37 2.17
C LEU A 123 14.29 -2.79 2.38
N SER A 124 14.50 -1.54 1.95
CA SER A 124 15.68 -0.78 2.38
C SER A 124 15.48 -0.20 3.78
N VAL A 125 16.55 -0.10 4.56
CA VAL A 125 16.53 0.51 5.89
C VAL A 125 15.99 1.94 5.83
N SER A 126 16.40 2.71 4.83
CA SER A 126 15.89 4.08 4.60
C SER A 126 14.39 4.14 4.35
N THR A 127 13.78 3.09 3.78
CA THR A 127 12.33 3.01 3.62
C THR A 127 11.65 2.80 4.97
N VAL A 128 12.19 1.92 5.81
CA VAL A 128 11.66 1.69 7.17
C VAL A 128 11.76 2.95 8.00
N LEU A 129 12.91 3.63 8.01
CA LEU A 129 13.10 4.89 8.74
C LEU A 129 12.10 5.96 8.30
N ARG A 130 11.89 6.16 6.99
CA ARG A 130 10.86 7.09 6.48
C ARG A 130 9.43 6.75 6.91
N LEU A 131 9.13 5.48 7.16
CA LEU A 131 7.83 5.09 7.69
C LEU A 131 7.71 5.45 9.18
N ILE A 132 8.80 5.29 9.94
CA ILE A 132 8.88 5.67 11.35
C ILE A 132 8.70 7.19 11.50
N ASP A 133 9.40 7.99 10.72
CA ASP A 133 9.33 9.45 10.74
C ASP A 133 7.92 10.01 10.47
N LYS A 134 7.07 9.22 9.78
CA LYS A 134 5.68 9.58 9.53
C LYS A 134 4.74 9.30 10.71
N ILE A 135 5.21 8.62 11.74
CA ILE A 135 4.44 8.44 12.96
C ILE A 135 4.48 9.79 13.68
N SER A 136 3.34 10.48 13.70
CA SER A 136 3.19 11.65 14.56
C SER A 136 3.31 11.19 16.02
N THR A 137 4.46 11.38 16.60
CA THR A 137 4.63 11.27 18.04
C THR A 137 3.86 12.43 18.65
N LYS A 138 2.76 12.11 19.36
CA LYS A 138 2.14 13.12 20.24
C LYS A 138 3.25 13.60 21.14
N THR A 139 3.53 14.90 21.14
CA THR A 139 4.41 15.50 22.11
C THR A 139 3.86 15.18 23.50
N VAL A 140 4.50 14.23 24.17
CA VAL A 140 4.22 13.97 25.58
C VAL A 140 4.76 15.19 26.33
N HIS A 141 3.93 15.88 27.08
CA HIS A 141 4.41 16.89 28.00
C HIS A 141 5.46 16.23 28.90
N LEU A 142 6.68 16.74 28.84
CA LEU A 142 7.73 16.27 29.73
C LEU A 142 7.32 16.61 31.18
N PRO A 143 7.49 15.68 32.11
CA PRO A 143 7.28 15.99 33.55
C PRO A 143 8.21 17.13 33.97
N GLU A 144 7.76 17.94 34.91
CA GLU A 144 8.54 19.08 35.45
C GLU A 144 9.90 18.68 36.02
N ILE A 145 10.03 17.41 36.43
CA ILE A 145 11.27 16.83 36.98
C ILE A 145 11.65 15.62 36.10
N ILE A 146 12.84 15.71 35.50
CA ILE A 146 13.46 14.60 34.76
C ILE A 146 14.71 14.19 35.54
N SER A 147 14.74 12.95 36.02
CA SER A 147 15.96 12.35 36.58
C SER A 147 16.71 11.64 35.45
N ILE A 148 17.95 12.05 35.21
CA ILE A 148 18.84 11.40 34.23
C ILE A 148 19.87 10.63 35.05
N ASP A 149 19.89 9.31 34.89
CA ASP A 149 20.89 8.45 35.48
C ASP A 149 21.99 8.16 34.46
N GLU A 150 23.25 8.43 34.82
CA GLU A 150 24.40 8.12 33.97
C GLU A 150 24.79 6.66 34.20
N PHE A 151 24.57 5.83 33.19
CA PHE A 151 25.13 4.46 33.16
C PHE A 151 26.63 4.56 32.81
N LYS A 152 27.49 4.15 33.74
CA LYS A 152 28.90 3.89 33.46
C LYS A 152 29.09 2.52 32.84
#